data_bfe203c44854cdf266e972134a0a0285
#
_entry.id   bfe203c44854cdf266e972134a0a0285
#
_cell.length_a   1.000
_cell.length_b   1.000
_cell.length_c   1.000
_cell.angle_alpha   90.00
_cell.angle_beta   90.00
_cell.angle_gamma   90.00
#
_symmetry.space_group_name_H-M   'P 1'
#
loop_
_entity.id
_entity.type
_entity.pdbx_description
1 polymer ?
#
loop_
_entity_poly.entity_id
_entity_poly.type
_entity_poly.pdbx_seq_one_letter_code
_entity_poly.pdbx_strand_id
1 'polypeptide(L)'
;MADELRIAAAIDVGSNSVHLLLTELGGEVLRDESVLLGLWAMVDMEGFIPDEGLRELVGVLSGYVTEATDEGAGSITLVATEPLRRASNRSRVRAAVLAATGLELHVLSHEQEALLTVLGVLEGQPAREPTMVLDIGGGSSEVVLLEPGADPVVGVIPVGSARLTAQHVEDDPPTEAEVMELRAESHHLFSSLPTGHPKRGIVVGGSGTNLIRLTTREGDEDAPDSGLIDTDRTAQAIEIVMATPSSQLVEDYGLRERRVLQMAAGASLIEAALDCYNLSAVEASDASLREGIIHARTVAGDAWLDELPTLVSGVTPNVRA
;
A
#
# COMPACT_ATOMS: atom_id res chain seq x y z
N MET A 1 -34.67 -7.42 6.28
CA MET A 1 -33.59 -8.05 5.45
C MET A 1 -32.64 -7.05 4.79
N ALA A 2 -32.61 -5.77 5.20
CA ALA A 2 -31.65 -4.77 4.70
C ALA A 2 -30.67 -4.31 5.81
N ASP A 3 -30.73 -4.93 6.99
CA ASP A 3 -29.96 -4.50 8.17
C ASP A 3 -28.76 -5.45 8.49
N GLU A 4 -28.56 -6.51 7.71
CA GLU A 4 -27.60 -7.59 8.04
C GLU A 4 -26.21 -7.48 7.37
N LEU A 5 -25.95 -6.45 6.56
CA LEU A 5 -24.65 -6.25 5.88
C LEU A 5 -24.02 -4.90 6.24
N ARG A 6 -24.07 -4.52 7.52
CA ARG A 6 -23.49 -3.24 7.92
C ARG A 6 -21.99 -3.27 8.13
N ILE A 7 -21.40 -4.44 8.39
CA ILE A 7 -19.99 -4.60 8.70
C ILE A 7 -19.31 -5.41 7.61
N ALA A 8 -18.20 -4.90 7.10
CA ALA A 8 -17.36 -5.58 6.12
C ALA A 8 -15.90 -5.63 6.57
N ALA A 9 -15.21 -6.71 6.21
CA ALA A 9 -13.79 -6.89 6.49
C ALA A 9 -12.99 -7.09 5.21
N ALA A 10 -11.86 -6.40 5.11
CA ALA A 10 -10.81 -6.64 4.14
C ALA A 10 -9.54 -7.08 4.86
N ILE A 11 -9.00 -8.23 4.47
CA ILE A 11 -7.75 -8.77 5.01
C ILE A 11 -6.75 -8.85 3.87
N ASP A 12 -5.66 -8.08 3.97
CA ASP A 12 -4.61 -7.96 2.96
C ASP A 12 -3.33 -8.64 3.43
N VAL A 13 -2.84 -9.56 2.63
CA VAL A 13 -1.54 -10.23 2.81
C VAL A 13 -0.49 -9.50 1.97
N GLY A 14 0.10 -8.47 2.57
CA GLY A 14 1.15 -7.68 1.96
C GLY A 14 2.56 -8.27 2.14
N SER A 15 3.55 -7.60 1.58
CA SER A 15 4.97 -8.00 1.62
C SER A 15 5.54 -8.07 3.04
N ASN A 16 5.25 -7.08 3.86
CA ASN A 16 5.76 -6.98 5.23
C ASN A 16 4.77 -7.52 6.28
N SER A 17 3.50 -7.26 6.09
CA SER A 17 2.46 -7.42 7.12
C SER A 17 1.19 -8.00 6.52
N VAL A 18 0.40 -8.64 7.37
CA VAL A 18 -1.01 -8.94 7.13
C VAL A 18 -1.83 -7.90 7.86
N HIS A 19 -2.76 -7.27 7.16
CA HIS A 19 -3.60 -6.20 7.70
C HIS A 19 -5.08 -6.62 7.72
N LEU A 20 -5.78 -6.27 8.78
CA LEU A 20 -7.24 -6.35 8.90
C LEU A 20 -7.80 -4.93 8.94
N LEU A 21 -8.76 -4.65 8.06
CA LEU A 21 -9.67 -3.53 8.20
C LEU A 21 -11.08 -4.07 8.39
N LEU A 22 -11.73 -3.69 9.47
CA LEU A 22 -13.12 -4.00 9.77
C LEU A 22 -13.86 -2.67 9.94
N THR A 23 -14.90 -2.44 9.17
CA THR A 23 -15.64 -1.17 9.18
C THR A 23 -17.14 -1.38 8.99
N GLU A 24 -17.94 -0.48 9.54
CA GLU A 24 -19.33 -0.31 9.11
C GLU A 24 -19.36 0.30 7.69
N LEU A 25 -20.25 -0.18 6.84
CA LEU A 25 -20.41 0.36 5.49
C LEU A 25 -20.88 1.81 5.53
N GLY A 26 -20.02 2.74 5.09
CA GLY A 26 -20.26 4.18 5.17
C GLY A 26 -20.19 4.77 6.58
N GLY A 27 -19.60 4.05 7.53
CA GLY A 27 -19.52 4.38 8.94
C GLY A 27 -18.14 4.31 9.55
N GLU A 28 -18.07 3.95 10.80
CA GLU A 28 -16.85 3.96 11.63
C GLU A 28 -15.94 2.75 11.33
N VAL A 29 -14.63 2.97 11.44
CA VAL A 29 -13.63 1.90 11.48
C VAL A 29 -13.71 1.23 12.85
N LEU A 30 -14.10 -0.03 12.86
CA LEU A 30 -14.20 -0.83 14.09
C LEU A 30 -12.85 -1.43 14.49
N ARG A 31 -12.05 -1.83 13.50
CA ARG A 31 -10.68 -2.35 13.69
C ARG A 31 -9.78 -2.02 12.51
N ASP A 32 -8.56 -1.63 12.82
CA ASP A 32 -7.45 -1.51 11.87
C ASP A 32 -6.19 -2.08 12.53
N GLU A 33 -5.90 -3.33 12.20
CA GLU A 33 -4.85 -4.10 12.85
C GLU A 33 -3.85 -4.65 11.85
N SER A 34 -2.62 -4.89 12.31
CA SER A 34 -1.60 -5.49 11.46
C SER A 34 -0.63 -6.38 12.24
N VAL A 35 -0.27 -7.52 11.63
CA VAL A 35 0.76 -8.43 12.11
C VAL A 35 1.90 -8.48 11.11
N LEU A 36 3.14 -8.32 11.59
CA LEU A 36 4.35 -8.38 10.76
C LEU A 36 4.75 -9.84 10.54
N LEU A 37 4.83 -10.26 9.28
CA LEU A 37 5.32 -11.59 8.89
C LEU A 37 6.60 -11.54 8.05
N GLY A 38 6.84 -10.46 7.29
CA GLY A 38 8.03 -10.30 6.44
C GLY A 38 8.09 -11.32 5.30
N LEU A 39 6.96 -11.64 4.69
CA LEU A 39 6.84 -12.69 3.65
C LEU A 39 7.74 -12.43 2.44
N TRP A 40 8.01 -11.16 2.11
CA TRP A 40 8.90 -10.78 1.02
C TRP A 40 10.29 -11.38 1.18
N ALA A 41 10.86 -11.35 2.40
CA ALA A 41 12.19 -11.87 2.68
C ALA A 41 12.25 -13.39 2.50
N MET A 42 11.19 -14.12 2.94
CA MET A 42 11.09 -15.56 2.73
C MET A 42 11.08 -15.90 1.24
N VAL A 43 10.28 -15.16 0.46
CA VAL A 43 10.18 -15.39 -1.00
C VAL A 43 11.43 -14.96 -1.75
N ASP A 44 12.12 -13.91 -1.32
CA ASP A 44 13.40 -13.51 -1.92
C ASP A 44 14.52 -14.51 -1.65
N MET A 45 14.56 -15.12 -0.46
CA MET A 45 15.59 -16.10 -0.08
C MET A 45 15.32 -17.49 -0.67
N GLU A 46 14.08 -17.95 -0.63
CA GLU A 46 13.71 -19.35 -0.91
C GLU A 46 12.97 -19.53 -2.24
N GLY A 47 12.39 -18.45 -2.81
CA GLY A 47 11.48 -18.52 -3.96
C GLY A 47 10.08 -19.04 -3.63
N PHE A 48 9.79 -19.33 -2.36
CA PHE A 48 8.52 -19.84 -1.85
C PHE A 48 8.32 -19.46 -0.39
N ILE A 49 7.09 -19.63 0.12
CA ILE A 49 6.79 -19.46 1.55
C ILE A 49 7.05 -20.78 2.27
N PRO A 50 8.03 -20.86 3.19
CA PRO A 50 8.35 -22.08 3.95
C PRO A 50 7.19 -22.56 4.83
N ASP A 51 7.22 -23.82 5.28
CA ASP A 51 6.16 -24.42 6.09
C ASP A 51 5.91 -23.68 7.41
N GLU A 52 6.92 -23.08 8.00
CA GLU A 52 6.80 -22.25 9.19
C GLU A 52 6.05 -20.95 8.88
N GLY A 53 6.48 -20.20 7.87
CA GLY A 53 5.80 -18.98 7.43
C GLY A 53 4.36 -19.25 6.96
N LEU A 54 4.11 -20.40 6.31
CA LEU A 54 2.76 -20.82 5.95
C LEU A 54 1.87 -21.08 7.17
N ARG A 55 2.39 -21.74 8.21
CA ARG A 55 1.64 -21.98 9.46
C ARG A 55 1.32 -20.67 10.18
N GLU A 56 2.29 -19.76 10.23
CA GLU A 56 2.11 -18.45 10.83
C GLU A 56 1.08 -17.61 10.06
N LEU A 57 1.20 -17.53 8.73
CA LEU A 57 0.23 -16.84 7.87
C LEU A 57 -1.20 -17.37 8.05
N VAL A 58 -1.36 -18.70 8.01
CA VAL A 58 -2.68 -19.34 8.21
C VAL A 58 -3.23 -19.05 9.61
N GLY A 59 -2.37 -19.05 10.64
CA GLY A 59 -2.76 -18.70 12.00
C GLY A 59 -3.29 -17.27 12.11
N VAL A 60 -2.59 -16.30 11.54
CA VAL A 60 -3.01 -14.88 11.52
C VAL A 60 -4.32 -14.71 10.75
N LEU A 61 -4.42 -15.29 9.55
CA LEU A 61 -5.64 -15.18 8.74
C LEU A 61 -6.87 -15.81 9.44
N SER A 62 -6.68 -16.99 10.08
CA SER A 62 -7.75 -17.63 10.85
C SER A 62 -8.19 -16.78 12.05
N GLY A 63 -7.25 -16.14 12.74
CA GLY A 63 -7.53 -15.21 13.83
C GLY A 63 -8.39 -14.04 13.34
N TYR A 64 -7.94 -13.35 12.31
CA TYR A 64 -8.65 -12.19 11.74
C TYR A 64 -10.05 -12.55 11.18
N VAL A 65 -10.19 -13.72 10.54
CA VAL A 65 -11.51 -14.19 10.08
C VAL A 65 -12.43 -14.46 11.25
N THR A 66 -11.93 -15.04 12.34
CA THR A 66 -12.70 -15.28 13.57
C THR A 66 -13.14 -13.95 14.18
N GLU A 67 -12.22 -12.99 14.37
CA GLU A 67 -12.52 -11.67 14.90
C GLU A 67 -13.58 -10.94 14.07
N ALA A 68 -13.43 -10.92 12.73
CA ALA A 68 -14.39 -10.29 11.84
C ALA A 68 -15.77 -10.97 11.95
N THR A 69 -15.81 -12.30 12.09
CA THR A 69 -17.05 -13.06 12.23
C THR A 69 -17.74 -12.77 13.56
N ASP A 70 -16.97 -12.72 14.65
CA ASP A 70 -17.48 -12.44 16.01
C ASP A 70 -18.04 -11.02 16.13
N GLU A 71 -17.46 -10.06 15.40
CA GLU A 71 -17.99 -8.66 15.27
C GLU A 71 -19.18 -8.57 14.30
N GLY A 72 -19.61 -9.67 13.67
CA GLY A 72 -20.78 -9.71 12.81
C GLY A 72 -20.55 -9.25 11.38
N ALA A 73 -19.33 -9.35 10.86
CA ALA A 73 -19.06 -9.01 9.46
C ALA A 73 -19.89 -9.85 8.50
N GLY A 74 -20.70 -9.19 7.68
CA GLY A 74 -21.53 -9.83 6.66
C GLY A 74 -20.74 -10.15 5.38
N SER A 75 -19.54 -9.57 5.21
CA SER A 75 -18.62 -9.84 4.11
C SER A 75 -17.17 -9.80 4.62
N ILE A 76 -16.40 -10.85 4.31
CA ILE A 76 -14.97 -10.93 4.61
C ILE A 76 -14.24 -11.27 3.31
N THR A 77 -13.29 -10.45 2.91
CA THR A 77 -12.51 -10.63 1.68
C THR A 77 -11.03 -10.77 2.01
N LEU A 78 -10.42 -11.87 1.58
CA LEU A 78 -8.99 -12.14 1.72
C LEU A 78 -8.30 -11.87 0.39
N VAL A 79 -7.30 -11.00 0.41
CA VAL A 79 -6.44 -10.74 -0.75
C VAL A 79 -4.97 -10.97 -0.41
N ALA A 80 -4.17 -11.17 -1.42
CA ALA A 80 -2.71 -11.21 -1.30
C ALA A 80 -2.07 -10.52 -2.50
N THR A 81 -0.94 -9.89 -2.25
CA THR A 81 -0.25 -9.04 -3.21
C THR A 81 1.12 -9.62 -3.60
N GLU A 82 2.15 -8.84 -3.71
CA GLU A 82 3.46 -9.15 -4.26
C GLU A 82 4.06 -10.49 -3.77
N PRO A 83 4.13 -10.82 -2.46
CA PRO A 83 4.82 -12.04 -2.05
C PRO A 83 4.14 -13.30 -2.60
N LEU A 84 2.81 -13.35 -2.70
CA LEU A 84 2.12 -14.49 -3.27
C LEU A 84 2.12 -14.49 -4.80
N ARG A 85 2.22 -13.33 -5.46
CA ARG A 85 2.45 -13.28 -6.91
C ARG A 85 3.74 -14.00 -7.30
N ARG A 86 4.80 -13.84 -6.50
CA ARG A 86 6.13 -14.39 -6.76
C ARG A 86 6.35 -15.80 -6.21
N ALA A 87 5.68 -16.17 -5.11
CA ALA A 87 5.88 -17.47 -4.48
C ALA A 87 5.54 -18.64 -5.41
N SER A 88 6.50 -19.54 -5.63
CA SER A 88 6.33 -20.72 -6.48
C SER A 88 5.30 -21.72 -5.92
N ASN A 89 5.06 -21.69 -4.61
CA ASN A 89 4.08 -22.55 -3.92
C ASN A 89 2.74 -21.83 -3.62
N ARG A 90 2.40 -20.72 -4.31
CA ARG A 90 1.16 -19.95 -4.09
C ARG A 90 -0.12 -20.80 -4.08
N SER A 91 -0.19 -21.83 -4.92
CA SER A 91 -1.36 -22.72 -4.97
C SER A 91 -1.53 -23.51 -3.68
N ARG A 92 -0.42 -23.96 -3.06
CA ARG A 92 -0.43 -24.63 -1.75
C ARG A 92 -0.86 -23.67 -0.64
N VAL A 93 -0.38 -22.42 -0.69
CA VAL A 93 -0.77 -21.38 0.29
C VAL A 93 -2.28 -21.12 0.21
N ARG A 94 -2.82 -20.88 -1.01
CA ARG A 94 -4.26 -20.68 -1.21
C ARG A 94 -5.09 -21.86 -0.69
N ALA A 95 -4.67 -23.08 -1.00
CA ALA A 95 -5.37 -24.28 -0.53
C ALA A 95 -5.37 -24.42 1.01
N ALA A 96 -4.24 -24.09 1.66
CA ALA A 96 -4.13 -24.11 3.12
C ALA A 96 -5.01 -23.04 3.78
N VAL A 97 -5.05 -21.83 3.22
CA VAL A 97 -5.92 -20.74 3.71
C VAL A 97 -7.38 -21.12 3.54
N LEU A 98 -7.80 -21.60 2.37
CA LEU A 98 -9.18 -22.05 2.14
C LEU A 98 -9.59 -23.16 3.11
N ALA A 99 -8.71 -24.13 3.35
CA ALA A 99 -9.00 -25.25 4.29
C ALA A 99 -9.15 -24.77 5.73
N ALA A 100 -8.42 -23.72 6.14
CA ALA A 100 -8.43 -23.23 7.51
C ALA A 100 -9.54 -22.19 7.77
N THR A 101 -9.84 -21.35 6.79
CA THR A 101 -10.77 -20.21 6.96
C THR A 101 -12.12 -20.39 6.28
N GLY A 102 -12.23 -21.32 5.32
CA GLY A 102 -13.39 -21.48 4.45
C GLY A 102 -13.50 -20.40 3.38
N LEU A 103 -12.55 -19.44 3.30
CA LEU A 103 -12.57 -18.31 2.38
C LEU A 103 -11.48 -18.45 1.32
N GLU A 104 -11.78 -18.01 0.11
CA GLU A 104 -10.79 -17.96 -0.97
C GLU A 104 -9.81 -16.79 -0.75
N LEU A 105 -8.50 -17.06 -0.93
CA LEU A 105 -7.47 -16.03 -0.97
C LEU A 105 -7.25 -15.58 -2.41
N HIS A 106 -7.66 -14.35 -2.74
CA HIS A 106 -7.50 -13.74 -4.05
C HIS A 106 -6.09 -13.16 -4.20
N VAL A 107 -5.28 -13.71 -5.12
CA VAL A 107 -3.96 -13.15 -5.42
C VAL A 107 -4.12 -12.09 -6.51
N LEU A 108 -4.02 -10.83 -6.10
CA LEU A 108 -4.24 -9.68 -6.98
C LEU A 108 -3.10 -9.51 -8.00
N SER A 109 -3.41 -9.15 -9.24
CA SER A 109 -2.44 -8.58 -10.16
C SER A 109 -1.99 -7.20 -9.68
N HIS A 110 -0.88 -6.67 -10.22
CA HIS A 110 -0.47 -5.28 -9.94
C HIS A 110 -1.55 -4.27 -10.34
N GLU A 111 -2.20 -4.49 -11.48
CA GLU A 111 -3.28 -3.62 -11.94
C GLU A 111 -4.48 -3.65 -11.00
N GLN A 112 -4.90 -4.84 -10.55
CA GLN A 112 -6.00 -4.98 -9.58
C GLN A 112 -5.67 -4.31 -8.23
N GLU A 113 -4.45 -4.51 -7.72
CA GLU A 113 -3.96 -3.86 -6.51
C GLU A 113 -4.00 -2.33 -6.65
N ALA A 114 -3.45 -1.79 -7.73
CA ALA A 114 -3.42 -0.37 -8.03
C ALA A 114 -4.83 0.25 -8.14
N LEU A 115 -5.74 -0.40 -8.87
CA LEU A 115 -7.11 0.11 -9.04
C LEU A 115 -7.91 0.07 -7.74
N LEU A 116 -7.72 -0.96 -6.92
CA LEU A 116 -8.33 -1.03 -5.59
C LEU A 116 -7.79 0.07 -4.67
N THR A 117 -6.48 0.34 -4.69
CA THR A 117 -5.90 1.46 -3.95
C THR A 117 -6.53 2.79 -4.37
N VAL A 118 -6.70 3.02 -5.67
CA VAL A 118 -7.39 4.23 -6.18
C VAL A 118 -8.81 4.33 -5.65
N LEU A 119 -9.58 3.23 -5.68
CA LEU A 119 -10.95 3.22 -5.15
C LEU A 119 -11.00 3.57 -3.67
N GLY A 120 -10.05 3.07 -2.87
CA GLY A 120 -9.95 3.41 -1.45
C GLY A 120 -9.64 4.88 -1.23
N VAL A 121 -8.61 5.38 -1.89
CA VAL A 121 -8.11 6.76 -1.75
C VAL A 121 -9.12 7.81 -2.23
N LEU A 122 -9.85 7.52 -3.30
CA LEU A 122 -10.87 8.40 -3.84
C LEU A 122 -12.29 8.12 -3.31
N GLU A 123 -12.41 7.26 -2.28
CA GLU A 123 -13.69 6.91 -1.66
C GLU A 123 -14.74 6.45 -2.70
N GLY A 124 -14.28 5.72 -3.71
CA GLY A 124 -15.13 5.25 -4.82
C GLY A 124 -15.62 6.34 -5.77
N GLN A 125 -15.09 7.56 -5.68
CA GLN A 125 -15.43 8.64 -6.60
C GLN A 125 -14.43 8.71 -7.75
N PRO A 126 -14.86 9.04 -8.98
CA PRO A 126 -13.93 9.28 -10.07
C PRO A 126 -13.07 10.51 -9.80
N ALA A 127 -11.85 10.51 -10.33
CA ALA A 127 -10.97 11.67 -10.26
C ALA A 127 -11.62 12.90 -10.93
N ARG A 128 -11.58 14.05 -10.24
CA ARG A 128 -12.16 15.33 -10.73
C ARG A 128 -11.17 16.16 -11.54
N GLU A 129 -9.90 15.85 -11.42
CA GLU A 129 -8.78 16.50 -12.13
C GLU A 129 -7.69 15.46 -12.39
N PRO A 130 -6.74 15.74 -13.31
CA PRO A 130 -5.59 14.86 -13.53
C PRO A 130 -4.88 14.56 -12.23
N THR A 131 -4.88 13.29 -11.83
CA THR A 131 -4.38 12.85 -10.51
C THR A 131 -3.41 11.70 -10.68
N MET A 132 -2.31 11.73 -9.93
CA MET A 132 -1.41 10.60 -9.74
C MET A 132 -1.68 9.97 -8.36
N VAL A 133 -1.81 8.65 -8.31
CA VAL A 133 -1.78 7.87 -7.08
C VAL A 133 -0.53 7.00 -7.10
N LEU A 134 0.33 7.13 -6.10
CA LEU A 134 1.54 6.34 -5.91
C LEU A 134 1.37 5.48 -4.67
N ASP A 135 1.27 4.17 -4.86
CA ASP A 135 1.27 3.20 -3.75
C ASP A 135 2.70 2.67 -3.56
N ILE A 136 3.28 2.91 -2.38
CA ILE A 136 4.63 2.44 -2.02
C ILE A 136 4.51 1.27 -1.05
N GLY A 137 4.49 0.07 -1.62
CA GLY A 137 4.56 -1.16 -0.85
C GLY A 137 5.99 -1.50 -0.39
N GLY A 138 6.13 -2.63 0.32
CA GLY A 138 7.46 -3.14 0.70
C GLY A 138 8.19 -3.85 -0.44
N GLY A 139 7.46 -4.58 -1.28
CA GLY A 139 8.00 -5.43 -2.34
C GLY A 139 7.83 -4.89 -3.75
N SER A 140 6.76 -4.14 -4.03
CA SER A 140 6.47 -3.44 -5.28
C SER A 140 5.90 -2.07 -4.99
N SER A 141 5.82 -1.23 -6.01
CA SER A 141 5.10 0.04 -5.97
C SER A 141 4.33 0.23 -7.27
N GLU A 142 3.17 0.86 -7.20
CA GLU A 142 2.31 1.10 -8.33
C GLU A 142 2.04 2.60 -8.49
N VAL A 143 2.05 3.07 -9.74
CA VAL A 143 1.65 4.44 -10.09
C VAL A 143 0.41 4.37 -10.96
N VAL A 144 -0.63 5.09 -10.59
CA VAL A 144 -1.84 5.22 -11.39
C VAL A 144 -2.02 6.67 -11.81
N LEU A 145 -2.10 6.89 -13.11
CA LEU A 145 -2.46 8.18 -13.68
C LEU A 145 -3.94 8.17 -14.06
N LEU A 146 -4.66 9.13 -13.53
CA LEU A 146 -6.09 9.31 -13.71
C LEU A 146 -6.35 10.62 -14.45
N GLU A 147 -7.07 10.52 -15.56
CA GLU A 147 -7.62 11.65 -16.28
C GLU A 147 -9.14 11.60 -16.22
N PRO A 148 -9.84 12.71 -15.90
CA PRO A 148 -11.30 12.71 -15.81
C PRO A 148 -11.96 12.18 -17.08
N GLY A 149 -12.75 11.12 -16.94
CA GLY A 149 -13.48 10.51 -18.06
C GLY A 149 -12.65 9.63 -19.00
N ALA A 150 -11.44 9.26 -18.60
CA ALA A 150 -10.60 8.31 -19.32
C ALA A 150 -10.30 7.05 -18.47
N ASP A 151 -9.86 6.01 -19.11
CA ASP A 151 -9.42 4.80 -18.44
C ASP A 151 -8.13 5.08 -17.64
N PRO A 152 -7.96 4.50 -16.45
CA PRO A 152 -6.75 4.65 -15.65
C PRO A 152 -5.54 4.05 -16.35
N VAL A 153 -4.37 4.68 -16.23
CA VAL A 153 -3.11 4.17 -16.75
C VAL A 153 -2.25 3.73 -15.59
N VAL A 154 -1.91 2.43 -15.53
CA VAL A 154 -1.16 1.83 -14.45
C VAL A 154 0.29 1.62 -14.87
N GLY A 155 1.23 2.13 -14.07
CA GLY A 155 2.66 1.83 -14.12
C GLY A 155 3.06 0.98 -12.93
N VAL A 156 3.98 0.05 -13.11
CA VAL A 156 4.44 -0.87 -12.06
C VAL A 156 5.94 -0.71 -11.86
N ILE A 157 6.33 -0.52 -10.63
CA ILE A 157 7.72 -0.56 -10.16
C ILE A 157 7.90 -1.90 -9.43
N PRO A 158 8.71 -2.86 -9.95
CA PRO A 158 8.84 -4.20 -9.36
C PRO A 158 9.67 -4.20 -8.08
N VAL A 159 9.82 -3.05 -7.44
CA VAL A 159 10.57 -2.80 -6.20
C VAL A 159 9.75 -1.87 -5.31
N GLY A 160 9.66 -2.22 -4.03
CA GLY A 160 9.09 -1.35 -3.01
C GLY A 160 10.15 -0.90 -2.01
N SER A 161 9.75 -0.11 -1.01
CA SER A 161 10.70 0.51 -0.06
C SER A 161 11.56 -0.52 0.70
N ALA A 162 11.00 -1.66 1.10
CA ALA A 162 11.77 -2.67 1.83
C ALA A 162 12.84 -3.34 0.96
N ARG A 163 12.47 -3.69 -0.28
CA ARG A 163 13.41 -4.32 -1.21
C ARG A 163 14.48 -3.34 -1.66
N LEU A 164 14.11 -2.10 -1.95
CA LEU A 164 15.07 -1.06 -2.34
C LEU A 164 16.09 -0.80 -1.21
N THR A 165 15.63 -0.72 0.04
CA THR A 165 16.51 -0.64 1.21
C THR A 165 17.46 -1.83 1.28
N ALA A 166 16.96 -3.07 1.16
CA ALA A 166 17.78 -4.27 1.25
C ALA A 166 18.84 -4.39 0.12
N GLN A 167 18.64 -3.71 -1.00
CA GLN A 167 19.57 -3.71 -2.14
C GLN A 167 20.68 -2.67 -2.01
N HIS A 168 20.44 -1.54 -1.33
CA HIS A 168 21.31 -0.36 -1.37
C HIS A 168 21.75 0.14 0.00
N VAL A 169 21.22 -0.38 1.11
CA VAL A 169 21.53 0.10 2.46
C VAL A 169 22.02 -1.05 3.33
N GLU A 170 23.26 -0.94 3.80
CA GLU A 170 23.89 -1.88 4.73
C GLU A 170 24.10 -1.25 6.11
N ASP A 171 24.26 0.08 6.18
CA ASP A 171 24.58 0.82 7.38
C ASP A 171 23.34 1.37 8.10
N ASP A 172 23.42 1.53 9.43
CA ASP A 172 22.43 2.18 10.26
C ASP A 172 23.13 3.17 11.24
N PRO A 173 23.00 4.48 11.03
CA PRO A 173 22.22 5.17 9.97
C PRO A 173 22.85 5.01 8.56
N PRO A 174 22.01 5.14 7.50
CA PRO A 174 22.51 5.02 6.14
C PRO A 174 23.52 6.12 5.81
N THR A 175 24.52 5.77 5.03
CA THR A 175 25.56 6.69 4.56
C THR A 175 25.07 7.58 3.40
N GLU A 176 25.78 8.69 3.15
CA GLU A 176 25.50 9.57 2.02
C GLU A 176 25.58 8.82 0.67
N ALA A 177 26.54 7.91 0.52
CA ALA A 177 26.72 7.13 -0.69
C ALA A 177 25.53 6.20 -0.95
N GLU A 178 25.03 5.51 0.07
CA GLU A 178 23.86 4.64 -0.02
C GLU A 178 22.60 5.43 -0.37
N VAL A 179 22.40 6.61 0.23
CA VAL A 179 21.29 7.50 -0.10
C VAL A 179 21.38 8.01 -1.55
N MET A 180 22.58 8.33 -2.03
CA MET A 180 22.78 8.71 -3.45
C MET A 180 22.41 7.57 -4.39
N GLU A 181 22.75 6.32 -4.05
CA GLU A 181 22.35 5.14 -4.83
C GLU A 181 20.84 4.93 -4.81
N LEU A 182 20.18 5.06 -3.64
CA LEU A 182 18.72 4.99 -3.52
C LEU A 182 18.03 5.99 -4.43
N ARG A 183 18.49 7.25 -4.44
CA ARG A 183 17.95 8.31 -5.29
C ARG A 183 18.14 8.00 -6.77
N ALA A 184 19.36 7.61 -7.15
CA ALA A 184 19.68 7.29 -8.54
C ALA A 184 18.81 6.13 -9.07
N GLU A 185 18.66 5.05 -8.28
CA GLU A 185 17.83 3.92 -8.64
C GLU A 185 16.35 4.29 -8.68
N SER A 186 15.85 5.08 -7.73
CA SER A 186 14.47 5.57 -7.73
C SER A 186 14.17 6.35 -9.01
N HIS A 187 15.00 7.31 -9.41
CA HIS A 187 14.84 8.05 -10.66
C HIS A 187 14.92 7.13 -11.90
N HIS A 188 15.82 6.15 -11.89
CA HIS A 188 15.91 5.17 -12.98
C HIS A 188 14.60 4.36 -13.12
N LEU A 189 14.05 3.88 -12.03
CA LEU A 189 12.78 3.12 -12.00
C LEU A 189 11.62 3.96 -12.56
N PHE A 190 11.52 5.23 -12.19
CA PHE A 190 10.47 6.13 -12.69
C PHE A 190 10.63 6.48 -14.18
N SER A 191 11.83 6.44 -14.73
CA SER A 191 12.08 6.77 -16.15
C SER A 191 11.34 5.88 -17.15
N SER A 192 10.92 4.69 -16.75
CA SER A 192 10.21 3.70 -17.58
C SER A 192 8.68 3.72 -17.40
N LEU A 193 8.17 4.56 -16.50
CA LEU A 193 6.75 4.63 -16.19
C LEU A 193 5.94 5.41 -17.24
N PRO A 194 4.62 5.25 -17.27
CA PRO A 194 3.75 6.04 -18.12
C PRO A 194 3.94 7.55 -17.87
N THR A 195 3.98 8.32 -18.96
CA THR A 195 4.08 9.78 -18.87
C THR A 195 2.71 10.42 -18.68
N GLY A 196 2.67 11.53 -17.94
CA GLY A 196 1.45 12.28 -17.68
C GLY A 196 1.75 13.64 -17.06
N HIS A 197 0.73 14.44 -16.89
CA HIS A 197 0.84 15.79 -16.27
C HIS A 197 -0.24 15.94 -15.17
N PRO A 198 -0.17 15.15 -14.09
CA PRO A 198 -1.10 15.27 -12.99
C PRO A 198 -0.98 16.64 -12.33
N LYS A 199 -2.12 17.16 -11.84
CA LYS A 199 -2.19 18.38 -11.05
C LYS A 199 -2.21 18.10 -9.56
N ARG A 200 -2.63 16.91 -9.20
CA ARG A 200 -2.70 16.39 -7.84
C ARG A 200 -1.90 15.10 -7.74
N GLY A 201 -1.14 14.95 -6.67
CA GLY A 201 -0.47 13.70 -6.33
C GLY A 201 -0.93 13.19 -4.98
N ILE A 202 -1.13 11.88 -4.87
CA ILE A 202 -1.47 11.20 -3.62
C ILE A 202 -0.49 10.05 -3.44
N VAL A 203 0.13 9.96 -2.26
CA VAL A 203 0.99 8.83 -1.89
C VAL A 203 0.30 7.99 -0.83
N VAL A 204 0.31 6.69 -1.05
CA VAL A 204 -0.30 5.67 -0.19
C VAL A 204 0.78 4.79 0.43
N GLY A 205 0.47 4.22 1.55
CA GLY A 205 1.36 3.32 2.26
C GLY A 205 2.16 3.99 3.35
N GLY A 206 2.80 3.14 4.16
CA GLY A 206 3.50 3.60 5.36
C GLY A 206 4.70 4.51 5.10
N SER A 207 5.21 4.62 3.86
CA SER A 207 6.30 5.55 3.53
C SER A 207 5.84 6.99 3.66
N GLY A 208 4.67 7.35 3.11
CA GLY A 208 4.11 8.71 3.19
C GLY A 208 3.76 9.09 4.62
N THR A 209 2.92 8.29 5.28
CA THR A 209 2.40 8.63 6.63
C THR A 209 3.50 8.66 7.70
N ASN A 210 4.49 7.75 7.63
CA ASN A 210 5.62 7.80 8.57
C ASN A 210 6.60 8.93 8.25
N LEU A 211 6.74 9.35 6.98
CA LEU A 211 7.53 10.51 6.61
C LEU A 211 6.93 11.78 7.22
N ILE A 212 5.62 11.99 7.11
CA ILE A 212 4.91 13.08 7.79
C ILE A 212 5.21 13.05 9.28
N ARG A 213 5.03 11.89 9.93
CA ARG A 213 5.26 11.74 11.38
C ARG A 213 6.70 12.06 11.78
N LEU A 214 7.69 11.66 10.99
CA LEU A 214 9.10 11.92 11.24
C LEU A 214 9.45 13.40 11.13
N THR A 215 8.83 14.12 10.20
CA THR A 215 9.13 15.52 9.88
C THR A 215 8.24 16.53 10.59
N THR A 216 7.21 16.07 11.31
CA THR A 216 6.34 16.93 12.12
C THR A 216 6.79 16.85 13.58
N ARG A 217 7.24 17.96 14.17
CA ARG A 217 7.62 18.03 15.60
C ARG A 217 6.38 18.27 16.46
N GLU A 218 6.29 17.55 17.58
CA GLU A 218 5.28 17.86 18.59
C GLU A 218 5.45 19.33 19.08
N GLY A 219 4.38 20.12 18.98
CA GLY A 219 4.37 21.52 19.39
C GLY A 219 4.76 22.53 18.31
N ASP A 220 4.94 22.11 17.08
CA ASP A 220 5.13 22.99 15.94
C ASP A 220 3.75 23.48 15.45
N GLU A 221 3.25 24.57 16.12
CA GLU A 221 1.97 25.18 15.76
C GLU A 221 1.97 25.78 14.33
N ASP A 222 3.17 25.98 13.76
CA ASP A 222 3.39 26.46 12.37
C ASP A 222 3.66 25.31 11.39
N ALA A 223 3.76 24.05 11.85
CA ALA A 223 3.83 22.93 10.93
C ALA A 223 2.55 22.95 10.07
N PRO A 224 2.66 23.01 8.74
CA PRO A 224 1.46 22.90 7.93
C PRO A 224 0.77 21.58 8.29
N ASP A 225 -0.45 21.66 8.82
CA ASP A 225 -1.35 20.56 9.13
C ASP A 225 -1.84 19.86 7.83
N SER A 226 -1.03 20.04 6.79
CA SER A 226 -1.23 19.47 5.49
C SER A 226 -0.44 18.16 5.46
N GLY A 227 -1.11 17.02 5.32
CA GLY A 227 -0.47 15.75 4.98
C GLY A 227 0.29 15.81 3.65
N LEU A 228 0.83 17.00 3.29
CA LEU A 228 1.58 17.28 2.07
C LEU A 228 3.07 16.96 2.25
N ILE A 229 3.61 16.31 1.25
CA ILE A 229 5.03 15.96 1.14
C ILE A 229 5.56 16.62 -0.13
N ASP A 230 6.46 17.57 0.04
CA ASP A 230 7.24 18.22 -1.01
C ASP A 230 8.70 17.74 -0.99
N THR A 231 9.51 18.30 -1.88
CA THR A 231 10.94 17.97 -1.98
C THR A 231 11.71 18.36 -0.72
N ASP A 232 11.36 19.48 -0.06
CA ASP A 232 12.04 19.92 1.16
C ASP A 232 11.76 18.94 2.31
N ARG A 233 10.53 18.44 2.40
CA ARG A 233 10.13 17.46 3.42
C ARG A 233 10.74 16.08 3.19
N THR A 234 10.88 15.64 1.94
CA THR A 234 11.63 14.40 1.64
C THR A 234 13.10 14.52 2.00
N ALA A 235 13.73 15.66 1.67
CA ALA A 235 15.12 15.93 2.04
C ALA A 235 15.31 15.97 3.55
N GLN A 236 14.43 16.65 4.29
CA GLN A 236 14.44 16.69 5.75
C GLN A 236 14.34 15.29 6.37
N ALA A 237 13.43 14.43 5.86
CA ALA A 237 13.31 13.07 6.35
C ALA A 237 14.59 12.26 6.15
N ILE A 238 15.23 12.39 4.99
CA ILE A 238 16.50 11.74 4.67
C ILE A 238 17.62 12.25 5.60
N GLU A 239 17.72 13.56 5.82
CA GLU A 239 18.71 14.14 6.75
C GLU A 239 18.55 13.61 8.18
N ILE A 240 17.31 13.52 8.69
CA ILE A 240 17.04 12.96 10.01
C ILE A 240 17.49 11.50 10.10
N VAL A 241 17.15 10.68 9.09
CA VAL A 241 17.51 9.26 9.04
C VAL A 241 19.00 9.04 8.91
N MET A 242 19.72 9.88 8.15
CA MET A 242 21.19 9.82 8.03
C MET A 242 21.92 10.28 9.31
N ALA A 243 21.30 11.16 10.09
CA ALA A 243 21.92 11.72 11.29
C ALA A 243 21.69 10.86 12.55
N THR A 244 20.73 9.93 12.54
CA THR A 244 20.21 9.29 13.75
C THR A 244 20.00 7.79 13.54
N PRO A 245 20.59 6.92 14.41
CA PRO A 245 20.36 5.49 14.35
C PRO A 245 18.87 5.12 14.44
N SER A 246 18.47 4.05 13.76
CA SER A 246 17.08 3.60 13.70
C SER A 246 16.46 3.36 15.08
N SER A 247 17.23 2.78 16.00
CA SER A 247 16.80 2.54 17.40
C SER A 247 16.39 3.83 18.13
N GLN A 248 17.13 4.92 17.91
CA GLN A 248 16.84 6.22 18.50
C GLN A 248 15.56 6.82 17.90
N LEU A 249 15.39 6.73 16.55
CA LEU A 249 14.18 7.20 15.88
C LEU A 249 12.93 6.42 16.30
N VAL A 250 13.07 5.14 16.59
CA VAL A 250 11.99 4.31 17.16
C VAL A 250 11.55 4.88 18.50
N GLU A 251 12.49 5.22 19.39
CA GLU A 251 12.20 5.79 20.71
C GLU A 251 11.60 7.20 20.62
N ASP A 252 12.21 8.08 19.80
CA ASP A 252 11.86 9.49 19.72
C ASP A 252 10.49 9.73 19.06
N TYR A 253 10.17 8.93 18.03
CA TYR A 253 8.96 9.13 17.21
C TYR A 253 7.91 8.02 17.39
N GLY A 254 8.18 6.98 18.18
CA GLY A 254 7.29 5.83 18.36
C GLY A 254 7.00 5.08 17.06
N LEU A 255 7.94 5.11 16.10
CA LEU A 255 7.84 4.41 14.83
C LEU A 255 8.27 2.95 15.01
N ARG A 256 7.82 2.08 14.09
CA ARG A 256 8.32 0.70 14.06
C ARG A 256 9.68 0.67 13.38
N GLU A 257 10.67 -0.04 13.95
CA GLU A 257 12.05 -0.12 13.46
C GLU A 257 12.14 -0.37 11.94
N ARG A 258 11.42 -1.38 11.44
CA ARG A 258 11.39 -1.67 10.01
C ARG A 258 10.89 -0.50 9.14
N ARG A 259 10.02 0.36 9.66
CA ARG A 259 9.53 1.54 8.95
C ARG A 259 10.61 2.62 8.90
N VAL A 260 11.35 2.77 9.99
CA VAL A 260 12.48 3.71 10.05
C VAL A 260 13.57 3.30 9.06
N LEU A 261 13.98 2.03 9.06
CA LEU A 261 15.00 1.50 8.13
C LEU A 261 14.63 1.69 6.65
N GLN A 262 13.34 1.70 6.31
CA GLN A 262 12.85 1.87 4.94
C GLN A 262 12.57 3.32 4.56
N MET A 263 12.78 4.27 5.48
CA MET A 263 12.38 5.67 5.29
C MET A 263 13.14 6.35 4.16
N ALA A 264 14.47 6.16 4.10
CA ALA A 264 15.29 6.76 3.05
C ALA A 264 14.87 6.30 1.65
N ALA A 265 14.59 4.99 1.49
CA ALA A 265 14.08 4.43 0.23
C ALA A 265 12.68 4.96 -0.12
N GLY A 266 11.77 5.01 0.86
CA GLY A 266 10.43 5.57 0.67
C GLY A 266 10.45 7.04 0.27
N ALA A 267 11.26 7.86 0.94
CA ALA A 267 11.45 9.28 0.61
C ALA A 267 12.05 9.47 -0.79
N SER A 268 13.04 8.64 -1.18
CA SER A 268 13.65 8.69 -2.52
C SER A 268 12.65 8.32 -3.64
N LEU A 269 11.75 7.36 -3.39
CA LEU A 269 10.67 7.03 -4.34
C LEU A 269 9.66 8.18 -4.48
N ILE A 270 9.32 8.86 -3.38
CA ILE A 270 8.43 10.04 -3.42
C ILE A 270 9.11 11.19 -4.17
N GLU A 271 10.39 11.48 -3.88
CA GLU A 271 11.18 12.50 -4.56
C GLU A 271 11.22 12.24 -6.09
N ALA A 272 11.49 11.00 -6.50
CA ALA A 272 11.50 10.63 -7.90
C ALA A 272 10.13 10.80 -8.59
N ALA A 273 9.03 10.56 -7.86
CA ALA A 273 7.69 10.79 -8.37
C ALA A 273 7.38 12.28 -8.56
N LEU A 274 7.75 13.12 -7.56
CA LEU A 274 7.61 14.58 -7.66
C LEU A 274 8.32 15.12 -8.90
N ASP A 275 9.56 14.69 -9.12
CA ASP A 275 10.37 15.14 -10.26
C ASP A 275 9.81 14.60 -11.60
N CYS A 276 9.50 13.29 -11.68
CA CYS A 276 9.03 12.65 -12.89
C CYS A 276 7.72 13.27 -13.41
N TYR A 277 6.80 13.60 -12.49
CA TYR A 277 5.49 14.12 -12.83
C TYR A 277 5.38 15.65 -12.67
N ASN A 278 6.47 16.33 -12.32
CA ASN A 278 6.54 17.78 -12.10
C ASN A 278 5.47 18.26 -11.11
N LEU A 279 5.33 17.53 -10.00
CA LEU A 279 4.44 17.88 -8.90
C LEU A 279 5.20 18.68 -7.85
N SER A 280 4.59 19.72 -7.31
CA SER A 280 5.17 20.50 -6.21
C SER A 280 5.08 19.77 -4.86
N ALA A 281 4.05 18.94 -4.69
CA ALA A 281 3.83 18.13 -3.50
C ALA A 281 2.88 16.97 -3.81
N VAL A 282 2.86 15.95 -2.91
CA VAL A 282 1.87 14.89 -2.86
C VAL A 282 1.19 14.86 -1.49
N GLU A 283 -0.08 14.46 -1.46
CA GLU A 283 -0.84 14.25 -0.22
C GLU A 283 -0.60 12.83 0.29
N ALA A 284 -0.25 12.66 1.57
CA ALA A 284 -0.22 11.34 2.18
C ALA A 284 -1.64 10.88 2.53
N SER A 285 -1.99 9.65 2.15
CA SER A 285 -3.30 9.05 2.43
C SER A 285 -3.15 7.87 3.38
N ASP A 286 -4.03 7.82 4.39
CA ASP A 286 -4.20 6.65 5.26
C ASP A 286 -5.13 5.60 4.62
N ALA A 287 -6.04 6.03 3.74
CA ALA A 287 -6.87 5.12 2.95
C ALA A 287 -6.03 4.39 1.90
N SER A 288 -6.37 3.14 1.65
CA SER A 288 -5.53 2.21 0.90
C SER A 288 -6.33 1.16 0.14
N LEU A 289 -5.65 0.13 -0.30
CA LEU A 289 -6.19 -1.09 -0.90
C LEU A 289 -7.42 -1.65 -0.15
N ARG A 290 -7.40 -1.66 1.19
CA ARG A 290 -8.44 -2.30 2.02
C ARG A 290 -9.80 -1.61 1.92
N GLU A 291 -9.81 -0.28 1.97
CA GLU A 291 -11.01 0.53 1.75
C GLU A 291 -11.57 0.29 0.35
N GLY A 292 -10.69 0.20 -0.65
CA GLY A 292 -11.06 -0.11 -2.03
C GLY A 292 -11.67 -1.49 -2.20
N ILE A 293 -11.17 -2.51 -1.50
CA ILE A 293 -11.76 -3.85 -1.48
C ILE A 293 -13.17 -3.82 -0.94
N ILE A 294 -13.37 -3.16 0.20
CA ILE A 294 -14.68 -3.04 0.83
C ILE A 294 -15.65 -2.31 -0.11
N HIS A 295 -15.21 -1.20 -0.72
CA HIS A 295 -16.02 -0.45 -1.68
C HIS A 295 -16.39 -1.31 -2.90
N ALA A 296 -15.39 -1.93 -3.56
CA ALA A 296 -15.62 -2.75 -4.75
C ALA A 296 -16.58 -3.92 -4.48
N ARG A 297 -16.37 -4.63 -3.35
CA ARG A 297 -17.26 -5.74 -2.93
C ARG A 297 -18.68 -5.27 -2.63
N THR A 298 -18.82 -4.10 -2.03
CA THR A 298 -20.15 -3.53 -1.72
C THR A 298 -20.91 -3.15 -2.98
N VAL A 299 -20.23 -2.58 -3.98
CA VAL A 299 -20.87 -2.09 -5.21
C VAL A 299 -21.10 -3.19 -6.23
N ALA A 300 -20.10 -4.04 -6.46
CA ALA A 300 -20.09 -5.03 -7.55
C ALA A 300 -20.27 -6.48 -7.08
N GLY A 301 -20.38 -6.75 -5.78
CA GLY A 301 -20.57 -8.10 -5.23
C GLY A 301 -19.47 -9.05 -5.69
N ASP A 302 -19.84 -10.21 -6.24
CA ASP A 302 -18.85 -11.22 -6.68
C ASP A 302 -18.10 -10.85 -7.95
N ALA A 303 -18.62 -9.89 -8.75
CA ALA A 303 -17.94 -9.40 -9.95
C ALA A 303 -16.90 -8.31 -9.69
N TRP A 304 -16.59 -8.02 -8.43
CA TRP A 304 -15.78 -6.88 -7.97
C TRP A 304 -14.42 -6.74 -8.66
N LEU A 305 -13.73 -7.84 -8.97
CA LEU A 305 -12.41 -7.80 -9.66
C LEU A 305 -12.56 -7.49 -11.15
N ASP A 306 -13.63 -7.95 -11.78
CA ASP A 306 -13.86 -7.74 -13.21
C ASP A 306 -14.35 -6.31 -13.51
N GLU A 307 -15.04 -5.70 -12.54
CA GLU A 307 -15.61 -4.35 -12.67
C GLU A 307 -14.66 -3.21 -12.23
N LEU A 308 -13.44 -3.51 -11.75
CA LEU A 308 -12.51 -2.50 -11.25
C LEU A 308 -12.25 -1.34 -12.22
N PRO A 309 -11.96 -1.56 -13.52
CA PRO A 309 -11.72 -0.44 -14.44
C PRO A 309 -12.94 0.50 -14.54
N THR A 310 -14.14 -0.08 -14.55
CA THR A 310 -15.41 0.66 -14.59
C THR A 310 -15.64 1.46 -13.31
N LEU A 311 -15.39 0.83 -12.16
CA LEU A 311 -15.55 1.48 -10.86
C LEU A 311 -14.61 2.69 -10.70
N VAL A 312 -13.36 2.57 -11.18
CA VAL A 312 -12.36 3.65 -11.08
C VAL A 312 -12.63 4.77 -12.07
N SER A 313 -12.94 4.45 -13.34
CA SER A 313 -13.18 5.45 -14.38
C SER A 313 -14.51 6.18 -14.22
N GLY A 314 -15.49 5.59 -13.53
CA GLY A 314 -16.87 6.07 -13.49
C GLY A 314 -17.56 6.05 -14.86
N VAL A 315 -16.91 5.48 -15.86
CA VAL A 315 -17.45 5.35 -17.23
C VAL A 315 -18.18 4.02 -17.35
N THR A 316 -19.50 4.07 -17.43
CA THR A 316 -20.29 2.85 -17.70
C THR A 316 -19.86 2.30 -19.06
N PRO A 317 -19.48 1.02 -19.20
CA PRO A 317 -19.12 0.45 -20.48
C PRO A 317 -20.27 0.69 -21.46
N ASN A 318 -19.97 1.31 -22.60
CA ASN A 318 -20.93 1.35 -23.68
C ASN A 318 -21.16 -0.11 -24.10
N VAL A 319 -22.31 -0.67 -23.72
CA VAL A 319 -22.76 -1.96 -24.22
C VAL A 319 -22.81 -1.81 -25.74
N ARG A 320 -21.75 -2.26 -26.41
CA ARG A 320 -21.76 -2.37 -27.87
C ARG A 320 -22.86 -3.37 -28.24
N ALA A 321 -23.92 -2.83 -28.81
CA ALA A 321 -25.04 -3.58 -29.39
C ALA A 321 -24.57 -4.51 -30.49
#